data_88ca006f88de5d660a83961f997d00a7
#
_entry.id   88ca006f88de5d660a83961f997d00a7
#
_cell.length_a   1.000
_cell.length_b   1.000
_cell.length_c   1.000
_cell.angle_alpha   90.00
_cell.angle_beta   90.00
_cell.angle_gamma   90.00
#
_symmetry.space_group_name_H-M   'P 1'
#
loop_
_entity.id
_entity.type
_entity.pdbx_description
1 polymer ?
#
loop_
_entity_poly.entity_id
_entity_poly.type
_entity_poly.pdbx_seq_one_letter_code
_entity_poly.pdbx_strand_id
1 'polypeptide(L)'
;MATKKQSVESVNLIESFAEFNEVKNIDRATLVSVLEECFRSVIAKIHGTDENYDVIVNPNKGDFEIYRNRTVVADDDVKNPNMEISLSEARQIDDDYEVGEEVSQRVEFSDFGRRAILTLRQTLASRILELEHDTLYNQYKDRVGEVVSGEVYQSWKRETLVTDDLGNELILPKTEQVPGDFFRKGETLRAVISRVDNANGNPKIIISRTDPMFLQRMIEDEVPEIQEGIIRVCKVARIPGERAKVAVESYDERIDPVGACVGVKGSRVHGIVRELHGENIDVVQWTANPQLMITRALAPATINQVNLNEEEKKAEVLLDSDQISLAIGKGGVNIKLASMLSGYTIDVFREIDEEVDEEDIGLDEFKDEIDGWVIDELKKLGLTTARQVLGTSREELAQKADLEEETIDEVIRVLSAEFEK
;
A
#
# COMPACT_ATOMS: atom_id res chain seq x y z
N MET A 1 -19.82 -61.64 12.50
CA MET A 1 -20.29 -60.24 12.54
C MET A 1 -19.16 -59.22 12.88
N ALA A 2 -17.92 -59.60 12.88
CA ALA A 2 -16.77 -58.72 13.22
C ALA A 2 -16.12 -58.07 11.97
N THR A 3 -16.31 -58.60 10.78
CA THR A 3 -15.63 -58.19 9.55
C THR A 3 -16.21 -56.94 8.86
N LYS A 4 -17.40 -56.48 9.26
CA LYS A 4 -18.05 -55.33 8.61
C LYS A 4 -17.80 -53.98 9.30
N LYS A 5 -17.20 -53.99 10.50
CA LYS A 5 -16.85 -52.74 11.23
C LYS A 5 -15.45 -52.20 10.94
N GLN A 6 -14.51 -53.07 10.49
CA GLN A 6 -13.16 -52.69 10.15
C GLN A 6 -13.07 -51.96 8.79
N SER A 7 -14.00 -52.24 7.86
CA SER A 7 -14.03 -51.61 6.53
C SER A 7 -14.54 -50.16 6.53
N VAL A 8 -15.23 -49.71 7.56
CA VAL A 8 -15.85 -48.38 7.59
C VAL A 8 -14.86 -47.31 8.09
N GLU A 9 -13.90 -47.66 8.97
CA GLU A 9 -12.90 -46.71 9.47
C GLU A 9 -11.73 -46.51 8.48
N SER A 10 -11.33 -47.53 7.73
CA SER A 10 -10.34 -47.44 6.65
C SER A 10 -10.86 -46.66 5.43
N VAL A 11 -12.16 -46.81 5.11
CA VAL A 11 -12.81 -46.10 4.01
C VAL A 11 -12.88 -44.59 4.30
N ASN A 12 -13.08 -44.15 5.55
CA ASN A 12 -13.11 -42.73 5.90
C ASN A 12 -11.74 -42.05 5.81
N LEU A 13 -10.63 -42.76 6.00
CA LEU A 13 -9.30 -42.22 5.79
C LEU A 13 -8.97 -42.05 4.29
N ILE A 14 -9.34 -43.06 3.49
CA ILE A 14 -9.16 -43.05 2.03
C ILE A 14 -10.04 -41.99 1.37
N GLU A 15 -11.26 -41.77 1.83
CA GLU A 15 -12.12 -40.67 1.37
C GLU A 15 -11.51 -39.29 1.74
N SER A 16 -10.94 -39.16 2.93
CA SER A 16 -10.20 -37.94 3.32
C SER A 16 -8.97 -37.71 2.43
N PHE A 17 -8.24 -38.77 2.05
CA PHE A 17 -7.12 -38.66 1.11
C PHE A 17 -7.55 -38.28 -0.32
N ALA A 18 -8.73 -38.71 -0.75
CA ALA A 18 -9.27 -38.33 -2.05
C ALA A 18 -9.68 -36.84 -2.06
N GLU A 19 -10.28 -36.34 -0.96
CA GLU A 19 -10.57 -34.93 -0.76
C GLU A 19 -9.29 -34.08 -0.77
N PHE A 20 -8.19 -34.59 -0.20
CA PHE A 20 -6.88 -33.90 -0.20
C PHE A 20 -6.21 -33.86 -1.59
N ASN A 21 -6.47 -34.79 -2.48
CA ASN A 21 -6.00 -34.75 -3.87
C ASN A 21 -6.68 -33.63 -4.70
N GLU A 22 -7.81 -33.11 -4.27
CA GLU A 22 -8.51 -31.99 -4.89
C GLU A 22 -8.06 -30.63 -4.36
N VAL A 23 -7.18 -30.59 -3.35
CA VAL A 23 -6.63 -29.34 -2.81
C VAL A 23 -5.82 -28.66 -3.88
N LYS A 24 -6.31 -27.51 -4.33
CA LYS A 24 -5.75 -26.69 -5.39
C LYS A 24 -4.32 -26.25 -5.04
N ASN A 25 -3.38 -26.47 -5.98
CA ASN A 25 -2.03 -25.93 -6.02
C ASN A 25 -0.94 -26.53 -5.09
N ILE A 26 -1.16 -27.67 -4.42
CA ILE A 26 -0.10 -28.37 -3.71
C ILE A 26 0.44 -29.48 -4.64
N ASP A 27 1.77 -29.51 -4.86
CA ASP A 27 2.36 -30.59 -5.65
C ASP A 27 2.30 -31.92 -4.89
N ARG A 28 2.20 -33.03 -5.66
CA ARG A 28 2.03 -34.36 -5.08
C ARG A 28 3.21 -34.80 -4.21
N ALA A 29 4.42 -34.37 -4.52
CA ALA A 29 5.59 -34.77 -3.75
C ALA A 29 5.57 -34.12 -2.37
N THR A 30 5.22 -32.82 -2.31
CA THR A 30 5.03 -32.09 -1.06
C THR A 30 3.91 -32.72 -0.21
N LEU A 31 2.78 -33.09 -0.83
CA LEU A 31 1.68 -33.76 -0.12
C LEU A 31 2.11 -35.09 0.51
N VAL A 32 2.85 -35.93 -0.24
CA VAL A 32 3.38 -37.19 0.27
C VAL A 32 4.30 -36.97 1.46
N SER A 33 5.25 -36.03 1.33
CA SER A 33 6.18 -35.71 2.42
C SER A 33 5.46 -35.25 3.70
N VAL A 34 4.43 -34.42 3.56
CA VAL A 34 3.63 -33.96 4.70
C VAL A 34 2.81 -35.09 5.35
N LEU A 35 2.27 -35.97 4.52
CA LEU A 35 1.57 -37.16 5.02
C LEU A 35 2.50 -38.05 5.82
N GLU A 36 3.69 -38.38 5.29
CA GLU A 36 4.72 -39.17 5.98
C GLU A 36 5.14 -38.49 7.29
N GLU A 37 5.39 -37.19 7.30
CA GLU A 37 5.74 -36.42 8.49
C GLU A 37 4.63 -36.47 9.56
N CYS A 38 3.35 -36.34 9.14
CA CYS A 38 2.20 -36.44 10.03
C CYS A 38 2.08 -37.82 10.69
N PHE A 39 2.27 -38.89 9.92
CA PHE A 39 2.28 -40.25 10.47
C PHE A 39 3.43 -40.42 11.46
N ARG A 40 4.66 -40.02 11.12
CA ARG A 40 5.83 -40.07 12.00
C ARG A 40 5.59 -39.31 13.30
N SER A 41 5.04 -38.09 13.21
CA SER A 41 4.71 -37.28 14.38
C SER A 41 3.69 -37.95 15.33
N VAL A 42 2.71 -38.65 14.78
CA VAL A 42 1.72 -39.37 15.58
C VAL A 42 2.34 -40.61 16.21
N ILE A 43 3.17 -41.36 15.47
CA ILE A 43 3.90 -42.54 15.98
C ILE A 43 4.84 -42.12 17.12
N ALA A 44 5.62 -41.06 16.94
CA ALA A 44 6.49 -40.52 17.97
C ALA A 44 5.75 -40.12 19.26
N LYS A 45 4.55 -39.54 19.13
CA LYS A 45 3.70 -39.20 20.29
C LYS A 45 3.20 -40.42 21.08
N ILE A 46 3.01 -41.54 20.38
CA ILE A 46 2.46 -42.77 21.01
C ILE A 46 3.58 -43.62 21.60
N HIS A 47 4.65 -43.80 20.85
CA HIS A 47 5.75 -44.74 21.19
C HIS A 47 7.01 -44.07 21.73
N GLY A 48 7.04 -42.71 21.75
CA GLY A 48 8.21 -41.92 22.21
C GLY A 48 9.28 -41.75 21.15
N THR A 49 9.24 -42.48 20.05
CA THR A 49 10.15 -42.38 18.90
C THR A 49 9.46 -42.84 17.62
N ASP A 50 9.92 -42.39 16.47
CA ASP A 50 9.53 -42.83 15.13
C ASP A 50 10.72 -43.39 14.33
N GLU A 51 11.92 -43.44 14.94
CA GLU A 51 13.16 -43.82 14.27
C GLU A 51 13.12 -45.26 13.71
N ASN A 52 12.38 -46.14 14.34
CA ASN A 52 12.21 -47.53 13.96
C ASN A 52 10.91 -47.81 13.17
N TYR A 53 10.35 -46.76 12.55
CA TYR A 53 9.17 -46.90 11.70
C TYR A 53 9.42 -46.37 10.31
N ASP A 54 9.04 -47.15 9.28
CA ASP A 54 9.00 -46.73 7.89
C ASP A 54 7.53 -46.49 7.51
N VAL A 55 7.27 -45.29 7.04
CA VAL A 55 5.94 -44.89 6.53
C VAL A 55 6.09 -44.70 5.04
N ILE A 56 5.33 -45.46 4.26
CA ILE A 56 5.33 -45.42 2.79
C ILE A 56 3.94 -44.97 2.35
N VAL A 57 3.84 -43.81 1.70
CA VAL A 57 2.61 -43.28 1.16
C VAL A 57 2.58 -43.48 -0.36
N ASN A 58 1.52 -44.09 -0.89
CA ASN A 58 1.30 -44.22 -2.32
C ASN A 58 0.30 -43.21 -2.84
N PRO A 59 0.77 -42.13 -3.49
CA PRO A 59 -0.12 -41.04 -3.92
C PRO A 59 -1.06 -41.41 -5.07
N ASN A 60 -0.77 -42.51 -5.79
CA ASN A 60 -1.58 -42.95 -6.92
C ASN A 60 -2.79 -43.78 -6.49
N LYS A 61 -2.62 -44.55 -5.42
CA LYS A 61 -3.67 -45.43 -4.88
C LYS A 61 -4.41 -44.76 -3.68
N GLY A 62 -3.81 -43.72 -3.07
CA GLY A 62 -4.35 -43.11 -1.86
C GLY A 62 -4.22 -44.02 -0.64
N ASP A 63 -3.30 -45.00 -0.67
CA ASP A 63 -3.04 -45.91 0.42
C ASP A 63 -1.67 -45.63 1.08
N PHE A 64 -1.48 -46.17 2.26
CA PHE A 64 -0.23 -46.08 2.98
C PHE A 64 0.11 -47.40 3.66
N GLU A 65 1.39 -47.64 3.89
CA GLU A 65 1.89 -48.79 4.62
C GLU A 65 2.83 -48.29 5.72
N ILE A 66 2.72 -48.90 6.91
CA ILE A 66 3.60 -48.62 8.03
C ILE A 66 4.31 -49.91 8.41
N TYR A 67 5.64 -49.83 8.45
CA TYR A 67 6.48 -50.93 8.89
C TYR A 67 7.19 -50.52 10.18
N ARG A 68 7.19 -51.45 11.16
CA ARG A 68 7.95 -51.30 12.39
C ARG A 68 9.18 -52.23 12.31
N ASN A 69 10.34 -51.61 12.42
CA ASN A 69 11.62 -52.29 12.40
C ASN A 69 12.07 -52.56 13.85
N ARG A 70 12.35 -53.82 14.15
CA ARG A 70 12.76 -54.23 15.49
C ARG A 70 13.98 -55.14 15.40
N THR A 71 14.94 -54.92 16.36
CA THR A 71 16.12 -55.78 16.41
C THR A 71 15.79 -57.05 17.17
N VAL A 72 16.21 -58.18 16.67
CA VAL A 72 16.05 -59.48 17.31
C VAL A 72 17.05 -59.59 18.48
N VAL A 73 16.53 -59.86 19.67
CA VAL A 73 17.32 -60.07 20.89
C VAL A 73 16.99 -61.46 21.51
N ALA A 74 17.82 -61.93 22.46
CA ALA A 74 17.51 -63.15 23.15
C ALA A 74 16.18 -62.99 23.97
N ASP A 75 15.43 -64.06 24.18
CA ASP A 75 14.07 -64.02 24.72
C ASP A 75 14.02 -63.31 26.11
N ASP A 76 15.08 -63.42 26.89
CA ASP A 76 15.16 -62.79 28.23
C ASP A 76 15.76 -61.36 28.22
N ASP A 77 16.21 -60.86 27.05
CA ASP A 77 16.95 -59.60 26.92
C ASP A 77 16.08 -58.43 26.32
N VAL A 78 14.80 -58.64 26.07
CA VAL A 78 13.90 -57.61 25.55
C VAL A 78 13.70 -56.51 26.57
N LYS A 79 14.29 -55.31 26.39
CA LYS A 79 14.17 -54.13 27.23
C LYS A 79 13.11 -53.17 26.72
N ASN A 80 13.04 -53.00 25.43
CA ASN A 80 12.06 -52.09 24.80
C ASN A 80 11.27 -52.85 23.69
N PRO A 81 10.04 -53.30 24.01
CA PRO A 81 9.23 -54.04 23.05
C PRO A 81 8.89 -53.29 21.76
N ASN A 82 9.07 -51.94 21.75
CA ASN A 82 8.88 -51.14 20.56
C ASN A 82 10.05 -51.23 19.59
N MET A 83 11.28 -51.40 20.08
CA MET A 83 12.51 -51.45 19.27
C MET A 83 13.12 -52.83 19.18
N GLU A 84 12.74 -53.75 20.09
CA GLU A 84 13.32 -55.08 20.20
C GLU A 84 12.21 -56.15 20.08
N ILE A 85 12.58 -57.31 19.53
CA ILE A 85 11.70 -58.48 19.42
C ILE A 85 12.45 -59.70 19.91
N SER A 86 11.76 -60.59 20.68
CA SER A 86 12.38 -61.81 21.09
C SER A 86 12.64 -62.76 19.91
N LEU A 87 13.72 -63.58 19.99
CA LEU A 87 14.07 -64.56 18.96
C LEU A 87 12.89 -65.52 18.73
N SER A 88 12.19 -65.91 19.79
CA SER A 88 11.03 -66.82 19.67
C SER A 88 9.86 -66.16 18.90
N GLU A 89 9.64 -64.89 19.08
CA GLU A 89 8.58 -64.14 18.29
C GLU A 89 9.06 -63.87 16.88
N ALA A 90 10.34 -63.52 16.65
CA ALA A 90 10.88 -63.28 15.30
C ALA A 90 10.78 -64.51 14.47
N ARG A 91 11.08 -65.70 14.99
CA ARG A 91 10.94 -66.98 14.33
C ARG A 91 9.50 -67.42 14.01
N GLN A 92 8.51 -66.80 14.60
CA GLN A 92 7.13 -67.00 14.18
C GLN A 92 6.81 -66.23 12.87
N ILE A 93 7.61 -65.24 12.54
CA ILE A 93 7.46 -64.48 11.30
C ILE A 93 8.25 -65.18 10.17
N ASP A 94 9.51 -65.55 10.45
CA ASP A 94 10.36 -66.31 9.57
C ASP A 94 11.34 -67.12 10.41
N ASP A 95 11.46 -68.42 10.13
CA ASP A 95 12.29 -69.37 10.89
C ASP A 95 13.80 -69.07 10.81
N ASP A 96 14.23 -68.32 9.81
CA ASP A 96 15.65 -68.04 9.51
C ASP A 96 16.23 -66.88 10.32
N TYR A 97 15.45 -66.15 11.13
CA TYR A 97 15.95 -65.02 11.90
C TYR A 97 16.92 -65.41 13.01
N GLU A 98 18.03 -64.61 13.09
CA GLU A 98 19.04 -64.73 14.15
C GLU A 98 19.12 -63.50 15.06
N VAL A 99 19.72 -63.65 16.24
CA VAL A 99 19.92 -62.55 17.17
C VAL A 99 20.84 -61.48 16.56
N GLY A 100 20.38 -60.22 16.56
CA GLY A 100 21.07 -59.06 15.97
C GLY A 100 20.57 -58.67 14.61
N GLU A 101 19.68 -59.44 13.99
CA GLU A 101 19.02 -59.08 12.72
C GLU A 101 17.85 -58.13 12.96
N GLU A 102 17.45 -57.43 11.90
CA GLU A 102 16.32 -56.49 11.92
C GLU A 102 15.09 -57.15 11.29
N VAL A 103 13.98 -57.13 12.02
CA VAL A 103 12.67 -57.61 11.57
C VAL A 103 11.79 -56.46 11.20
N SER A 104 11.40 -56.38 9.95
CA SER A 104 10.41 -55.40 9.47
C SER A 104 9.02 -56.03 9.47
N GLN A 105 8.13 -55.50 10.29
CA GLN A 105 6.76 -55.99 10.42
C GLN A 105 5.78 -54.91 10.01
N ARG A 106 4.86 -55.24 9.08
CA ARG A 106 3.76 -54.37 8.73
C ARG A 106 2.81 -54.21 9.92
N VAL A 107 2.49 -52.98 10.23
CA VAL A 107 1.59 -52.62 11.32
C VAL A 107 0.33 -51.92 10.75
N GLU A 108 -0.84 -52.37 11.13
CA GLU A 108 -2.06 -51.71 10.74
C GLU A 108 -2.27 -50.45 11.59
N PHE A 109 -2.61 -49.34 10.94
CA PHE A 109 -2.77 -48.06 11.68
C PHE A 109 -3.94 -48.13 12.71
N SER A 110 -4.91 -49.00 12.50
CA SER A 110 -5.96 -49.30 13.47
C SER A 110 -5.42 -49.77 14.82
N ASP A 111 -4.25 -50.40 14.85
CA ASP A 111 -3.63 -50.94 16.07
C ASP A 111 -3.12 -49.87 17.00
N PHE A 112 -2.88 -48.66 16.48
CA PHE A 112 -2.49 -47.49 17.28
C PHE A 112 -3.67 -46.89 18.08
N GLY A 113 -4.89 -47.35 17.81
CA GLY A 113 -6.09 -47.00 18.53
C GLY A 113 -6.76 -45.67 18.11
N ARG A 114 -7.97 -45.46 18.61
CA ARG A 114 -8.82 -44.32 18.17
C ARG A 114 -8.23 -42.95 18.41
N ARG A 115 -7.42 -42.76 19.46
CA ARG A 115 -6.75 -41.47 19.74
C ARG A 115 -5.74 -41.13 18.68
N ALA A 116 -4.97 -42.12 18.20
CA ALA A 116 -4.00 -41.93 17.12
C ALA A 116 -4.68 -41.45 15.84
N ILE A 117 -5.79 -42.11 15.46
CA ILE A 117 -6.57 -41.76 14.26
C ILE A 117 -7.10 -40.33 14.35
N LEU A 118 -7.63 -39.92 15.50
CA LEU A 118 -8.11 -38.55 15.70
C LEU A 118 -6.97 -37.54 15.67
N THR A 119 -5.84 -37.85 16.30
CA THR A 119 -4.66 -36.97 16.30
C THR A 119 -4.11 -36.81 14.90
N LEU A 120 -3.99 -37.91 14.13
CA LEU A 120 -3.55 -37.86 12.74
C LEU A 120 -4.45 -36.95 11.89
N ARG A 121 -5.77 -37.14 11.99
CA ARG A 121 -6.74 -36.30 11.26
C ARG A 121 -6.56 -34.80 11.60
N GLN A 122 -6.43 -34.45 12.87
CA GLN A 122 -6.21 -33.08 13.32
C GLN A 122 -4.87 -32.51 12.83
N THR A 123 -3.79 -33.29 12.94
CA THR A 123 -2.45 -32.89 12.49
C THR A 123 -2.44 -32.67 10.98
N LEU A 124 -3.04 -33.59 10.21
CA LEU A 124 -3.17 -33.47 8.75
C LEU A 124 -3.95 -32.21 8.35
N ALA A 125 -5.12 -32.00 8.95
CA ALA A 125 -5.92 -30.81 8.65
C ALA A 125 -5.16 -29.52 8.96
N SER A 126 -4.40 -29.47 10.06
CA SER A 126 -3.58 -28.31 10.42
C SER A 126 -2.44 -28.08 9.43
N ARG A 127 -1.73 -29.16 9.03
CA ARG A 127 -0.59 -29.06 8.10
C ARG A 127 -1.01 -28.69 6.68
N ILE A 128 -2.17 -29.19 6.23
CA ILE A 128 -2.71 -28.82 4.93
C ILE A 128 -3.09 -27.33 4.93
N LEU A 129 -3.76 -26.87 5.99
CA LEU A 129 -4.10 -25.46 6.11
C LEU A 129 -2.85 -24.56 6.13
N GLU A 130 -1.78 -24.98 6.82
CA GLU A 130 -0.47 -24.26 6.77
C GLU A 130 0.06 -24.20 5.33
N LEU A 131 0.06 -25.32 4.60
CA LEU A 131 0.54 -25.33 3.21
C LEU A 131 -0.31 -24.48 2.27
N GLU A 132 -1.64 -24.50 2.43
CA GLU A 132 -2.54 -23.60 1.68
C GLU A 132 -2.20 -22.14 1.97
N HIS A 133 -1.98 -21.79 3.22
CA HIS A 133 -1.61 -20.45 3.64
C HIS A 133 -0.25 -20.03 3.09
N ASP A 134 0.76 -20.89 3.15
CA ASP A 134 2.09 -20.61 2.63
C ASP A 134 2.06 -20.44 1.10
N THR A 135 1.28 -21.29 0.42
CA THR A 135 1.09 -21.19 -1.03
C THR A 135 0.41 -19.88 -1.39
N LEU A 136 -0.66 -19.52 -0.69
CA LEU A 136 -1.38 -18.26 -0.88
C LEU A 136 -0.47 -17.05 -0.63
N TYR A 137 0.28 -17.06 0.48
CA TYR A 137 1.24 -16.01 0.79
C TYR A 137 2.30 -15.86 -0.31
N ASN A 138 2.92 -16.96 -0.73
CA ASN A 138 3.95 -16.95 -1.76
C ASN A 138 3.41 -16.49 -3.12
N GLN A 139 2.17 -16.82 -3.44
CA GLN A 139 1.50 -16.41 -4.69
C GLN A 139 1.27 -14.89 -4.76
N TYR A 140 0.98 -14.25 -3.63
CA TYR A 140 0.58 -12.84 -3.62
C TYR A 140 1.64 -11.87 -3.11
N LYS A 141 2.64 -12.32 -2.32
CA LYS A 141 3.67 -11.43 -1.75
C LYS A 141 4.43 -10.61 -2.79
N ASP A 142 4.73 -11.24 -3.94
CA ASP A 142 5.50 -10.62 -5.03
C ASP A 142 4.60 -9.84 -6.01
N ARG A 143 3.29 -9.93 -5.84
CA ARG A 143 2.29 -9.23 -6.66
C ARG A 143 1.77 -7.94 -6.03
N VAL A 144 2.36 -7.50 -4.92
CA VAL A 144 2.03 -6.19 -4.32
C VAL A 144 2.28 -5.08 -5.33
N GLY A 145 1.29 -4.21 -5.53
CA GLY A 145 1.30 -3.17 -6.55
C GLY A 145 0.70 -3.59 -7.91
N GLU A 146 0.28 -4.84 -8.09
CA GLU A 146 -0.48 -5.29 -9.26
C GLU A 146 -1.98 -5.03 -9.08
N VAL A 147 -2.66 -4.75 -10.20
CA VAL A 147 -4.13 -4.68 -10.21
C VAL A 147 -4.72 -6.07 -10.32
N VAL A 148 -5.69 -6.32 -9.46
CA VAL A 148 -6.51 -7.53 -9.49
C VAL A 148 -7.95 -7.17 -9.75
N SER A 149 -8.65 -8.06 -10.47
CA SER A 149 -10.09 -8.04 -10.63
C SER A 149 -10.70 -9.16 -9.82
N GLY A 150 -11.86 -8.93 -9.25
CA GLY A 150 -12.56 -9.98 -8.52
C GLY A 150 -14.04 -9.66 -8.37
N GLU A 151 -14.81 -10.70 -8.04
CA GLU A 151 -16.25 -10.60 -7.79
C GLU A 151 -16.51 -10.37 -6.30
N VAL A 152 -17.39 -9.43 -5.99
CA VAL A 152 -17.81 -9.15 -4.61
C VAL A 152 -18.61 -10.33 -4.07
N TYR A 153 -18.02 -11.06 -3.12
CA TYR A 153 -18.70 -12.16 -2.42
C TYR A 153 -19.68 -11.63 -1.37
N GLN A 154 -19.18 -10.70 -0.52
CA GLN A 154 -20.01 -10.05 0.51
C GLN A 154 -19.41 -8.72 0.96
N SER A 155 -20.28 -7.74 1.25
CA SER A 155 -19.89 -6.44 1.80
C SER A 155 -20.44 -6.25 3.20
N TRP A 156 -19.57 -5.87 4.15
CA TRP A 156 -19.91 -5.54 5.53
C TRP A 156 -19.62 -4.07 5.84
N LYS A 157 -19.92 -3.63 7.04
CA LYS A 157 -19.68 -2.25 7.47
C LYS A 157 -18.20 -1.84 7.46
N ARG A 158 -17.28 -2.78 7.72
CA ARG A 158 -15.86 -2.52 7.88
C ARG A 158 -15.02 -2.93 6.66
N GLU A 159 -15.49 -3.88 5.89
CA GLU A 159 -14.73 -4.47 4.79
C GLU A 159 -15.65 -5.10 3.75
N THR A 160 -15.13 -5.25 2.55
CA THR A 160 -15.77 -6.02 1.46
C THR A 160 -14.88 -7.19 1.11
N LEU A 161 -15.45 -8.39 1.10
CA LEU A 161 -14.78 -9.61 0.66
C LEU A 161 -14.98 -9.77 -0.84
N VAL A 162 -13.89 -9.99 -1.52
CA VAL A 162 -13.81 -10.14 -2.98
C VAL A 162 -13.17 -11.48 -3.28
N THR A 163 -13.67 -12.19 -4.26
CA THR A 163 -13.11 -13.46 -4.72
C THR A 163 -12.48 -13.24 -6.10
N ASP A 164 -11.21 -13.60 -6.25
CA ASP A 164 -10.53 -13.54 -7.54
C ASP A 164 -10.89 -14.71 -8.45
N ASP A 165 -10.35 -14.72 -9.68
CA ASP A 165 -10.60 -15.77 -10.68
C ASP A 165 -10.11 -17.16 -10.25
N LEU A 166 -9.19 -17.22 -9.28
CA LEU A 166 -8.66 -18.47 -8.72
C LEU A 166 -9.45 -18.96 -7.52
N GLY A 167 -10.44 -18.18 -7.06
CA GLY A 167 -11.26 -18.48 -5.90
C GLY A 167 -10.63 -18.07 -4.57
N ASN A 168 -9.56 -17.25 -4.59
CA ASN A 168 -8.94 -16.76 -3.37
C ASN A 168 -9.67 -15.54 -2.82
N GLU A 169 -9.66 -15.43 -1.49
CA GLU A 169 -10.30 -14.33 -0.79
C GLU A 169 -9.38 -13.11 -0.69
N LEU A 170 -9.88 -11.97 -1.18
CA LEU A 170 -9.23 -10.67 -1.10
C LEU A 170 -10.08 -9.76 -0.22
N ILE A 171 -9.43 -8.97 0.63
CA ILE A 171 -10.10 -8.09 1.59
C ILE A 171 -9.93 -6.64 1.14
N LEU A 172 -11.03 -5.92 0.94
CA LEU A 172 -11.07 -4.49 0.69
C LEU A 172 -11.62 -3.76 1.93
N PRO A 173 -10.77 -3.28 2.85
CA PRO A 173 -11.20 -2.53 4.02
C PRO A 173 -11.97 -1.26 3.63
N LYS A 174 -12.86 -0.77 4.50
CA LYS A 174 -13.63 0.45 4.23
C LYS A 174 -12.74 1.68 4.08
N THR A 175 -11.59 1.71 4.75
CA THR A 175 -10.57 2.76 4.64
C THR A 175 -9.85 2.77 3.29
N GLU A 176 -9.87 1.65 2.59
CA GLU A 176 -9.25 1.45 1.28
C GLU A 176 -10.27 1.56 0.12
N GLN A 177 -11.50 1.96 0.41
CA GLN A 177 -12.54 2.25 -0.57
C GLN A 177 -12.58 3.73 -0.89
N VAL A 178 -12.79 4.07 -2.17
CA VAL A 178 -12.98 5.46 -2.59
C VAL A 178 -14.29 5.99 -2.01
N PRO A 179 -14.37 7.24 -1.54
CA PRO A 179 -15.64 7.85 -1.18
C PRO A 179 -16.63 7.75 -2.35
N GLY A 180 -17.79 7.13 -2.10
CA GLY A 180 -18.77 6.82 -3.16
C GLY A 180 -18.78 5.38 -3.63
N ASP A 181 -17.77 4.57 -3.29
CA ASP A 181 -17.78 3.13 -3.56
C ASP A 181 -18.92 2.45 -2.80
N PHE A 182 -19.79 1.79 -3.57
CA PHE A 182 -20.87 0.97 -3.04
C PHE A 182 -20.95 -0.33 -3.85
N PHE A 183 -20.53 -1.41 -3.23
CA PHE A 183 -20.45 -2.70 -3.90
C PHE A 183 -21.58 -3.65 -3.47
N ARG A 184 -22.18 -4.29 -4.44
CA ARG A 184 -23.21 -5.34 -4.25
C ARG A 184 -22.60 -6.69 -4.54
N LYS A 185 -23.14 -7.71 -3.90
CA LYS A 185 -22.78 -9.11 -4.17
C LYS A 185 -22.94 -9.42 -5.66
N GLY A 186 -21.92 -10.04 -6.26
CA GLY A 186 -21.89 -10.42 -7.67
C GLY A 186 -21.34 -9.32 -8.61
N GLU A 187 -21.03 -8.11 -8.09
CA GLU A 187 -20.40 -7.07 -8.90
C GLU A 187 -18.88 -7.32 -8.99
N THR A 188 -18.33 -7.08 -10.18
CA THR A 188 -16.88 -7.13 -10.38
C THR A 188 -16.26 -5.78 -10.01
N LEU A 189 -15.17 -5.79 -9.27
CA LEU A 189 -14.37 -4.61 -8.97
C LEU A 189 -12.90 -4.83 -9.31
N ARG A 190 -12.21 -3.71 -9.55
CA ARG A 190 -10.75 -3.66 -9.72
C ARG A 190 -10.14 -2.93 -8.54
N ALA A 191 -9.00 -3.43 -8.06
CA ALA A 191 -8.22 -2.81 -7.01
C ALA A 191 -6.75 -3.22 -7.13
N VAL A 192 -5.85 -2.51 -6.46
CA VAL A 192 -4.44 -2.90 -6.37
C VAL A 192 -4.22 -3.77 -5.11
N ILE A 193 -3.34 -4.75 -5.20
CA ILE A 193 -2.85 -5.46 -4.03
C ILE A 193 -1.96 -4.49 -3.25
N SER A 194 -2.45 -4.01 -2.11
CA SER A 194 -1.74 -3.04 -1.28
C SER A 194 -0.69 -3.72 -0.39
N ARG A 195 -1.07 -4.83 0.23
CA ARG A 195 -0.18 -5.62 1.09
C ARG A 195 -0.73 -7.02 1.33
N VAL A 196 0.16 -7.90 1.75
CA VAL A 196 -0.18 -9.25 2.20
C VAL A 196 0.23 -9.38 3.66
N ASP A 197 -0.73 -9.39 4.55
CA ASP A 197 -0.52 -9.53 5.99
C ASP A 197 -0.49 -11.03 6.34
N ASN A 198 0.60 -11.52 6.93
CA ASN A 198 0.72 -12.91 7.37
C ASN A 198 0.83 -12.98 8.90
N ALA A 199 -0.26 -12.71 9.59
CA ALA A 199 -0.32 -12.79 11.05
C ALA A 199 -0.63 -14.23 11.49
N ASN A 200 0.26 -14.83 12.28
CA ASN A 200 0.09 -16.19 12.81
C ASN A 200 -0.11 -17.28 11.73
N GLY A 201 0.55 -17.17 10.59
CA GLY A 201 0.43 -18.12 9.51
C GLY A 201 -0.92 -18.11 8.78
N ASN A 202 -1.70 -17.03 8.91
CA ASN A 202 -2.96 -16.84 8.20
C ASN A 202 -2.85 -15.61 7.28
N PRO A 203 -2.47 -15.77 6.02
CA PRO A 203 -2.27 -14.68 5.08
C PRO A 203 -3.59 -14.01 4.74
N LYS A 204 -3.58 -12.68 4.78
CA LYS A 204 -4.69 -11.83 4.34
C LYS A 204 -4.20 -10.93 3.23
N ILE A 205 -4.82 -11.02 2.08
CA ILE A 205 -4.50 -10.19 0.93
C ILE A 205 -5.37 -8.95 1.01
N ILE A 206 -4.73 -7.82 1.28
CA ILE A 206 -5.41 -6.52 1.39
C ILE A 206 -5.31 -5.81 0.06
N ILE A 207 -6.45 -5.48 -0.50
CA ILE A 207 -6.56 -4.71 -1.73
C ILE A 207 -7.01 -3.29 -1.44
N SER A 208 -6.62 -2.34 -2.28
CA SER A 208 -6.91 -0.92 -2.13
C SER A 208 -7.37 -0.29 -3.43
N ARG A 209 -8.32 0.63 -3.33
CA ARG A 209 -8.75 1.53 -4.40
C ARG A 209 -8.33 2.98 -4.13
N THR A 210 -7.85 3.25 -2.91
CA THR A 210 -7.36 4.57 -2.48
C THR A 210 -5.86 4.76 -2.70
N ASP A 211 -5.10 3.67 -2.84
CA ASP A 211 -3.67 3.69 -3.04
C ASP A 211 -3.31 4.45 -4.33
N PRO A 212 -2.32 5.38 -4.30
CA PRO A 212 -1.81 6.03 -5.51
C PRO A 212 -1.37 5.06 -6.61
N MET A 213 -0.86 3.88 -6.24
CA MET A 213 -0.46 2.83 -7.18
C MET A 213 -1.64 2.34 -8.03
N PHE A 214 -2.85 2.30 -7.46
CA PHE A 214 -4.03 1.91 -8.23
C PHE A 214 -4.28 2.86 -9.42
N LEU A 215 -4.24 4.17 -9.17
CA LEU A 215 -4.36 5.17 -10.24
C LEU A 215 -3.21 5.07 -11.24
N GLN A 216 -1.98 4.87 -10.76
CA GLN A 216 -0.82 4.69 -11.62
C GLN A 216 -1.02 3.53 -12.58
N ARG A 217 -1.39 2.35 -12.08
CA ARG A 217 -1.64 1.16 -12.90
C ARG A 217 -2.77 1.34 -13.90
N MET A 218 -3.85 2.02 -13.50
CA MET A 218 -4.95 2.33 -14.42
C MET A 218 -4.49 3.22 -15.59
N ILE A 219 -3.61 4.18 -15.34
CA ILE A 219 -3.03 5.03 -16.40
C ILE A 219 -2.09 4.21 -17.28
N GLU A 220 -1.25 3.35 -16.67
CA GLU A 220 -0.35 2.46 -17.42
C GLU A 220 -1.12 1.49 -18.34
N ASP A 221 -2.26 0.99 -17.88
CA ASP A 221 -3.13 0.11 -18.68
C ASP A 221 -3.79 0.84 -19.85
N GLU A 222 -4.18 2.12 -19.66
CA GLU A 222 -4.96 2.90 -20.66
C GLU A 222 -4.07 3.59 -21.70
N VAL A 223 -2.77 3.80 -21.40
CA VAL A 223 -1.85 4.58 -22.23
C VAL A 223 -0.83 3.68 -22.92
N PRO A 224 -0.98 3.40 -24.24
CA PRO A 224 -0.06 2.52 -24.97
C PRO A 224 1.40 2.99 -24.93
N GLU A 225 1.63 4.31 -24.97
CA GLU A 225 2.98 4.90 -24.94
C GLU A 225 3.73 4.61 -23.62
N ILE A 226 2.98 4.33 -22.53
CA ILE A 226 3.57 3.87 -21.27
C ILE A 226 3.89 2.38 -21.36
N GLN A 227 3.01 1.57 -21.92
CA GLN A 227 3.23 0.13 -22.13
C GLN A 227 4.43 -0.12 -23.04
N GLU A 228 4.65 0.75 -24.04
CA GLU A 228 5.82 0.73 -24.95
C GLU A 228 7.11 1.26 -24.28
N GLY A 229 7.03 1.79 -23.06
CA GLY A 229 8.17 2.34 -22.34
C GLY A 229 8.65 3.71 -22.85
N ILE A 230 7.88 4.41 -23.66
CA ILE A 230 8.19 5.76 -24.18
C ILE A 230 7.89 6.82 -23.13
N ILE A 231 6.80 6.64 -22.39
CA ILE A 231 6.38 7.53 -21.30
C ILE A 231 6.44 6.73 -19.97
N ARG A 232 6.81 7.41 -18.90
CA ARG A 232 6.70 6.85 -17.56
C ARG A 232 5.89 7.75 -16.64
N VAL A 233 5.19 7.14 -15.69
CA VAL A 233 4.61 7.82 -14.55
C VAL A 233 5.69 7.95 -13.48
N CYS A 234 6.05 9.18 -13.14
CA CYS A 234 7.12 9.46 -12.17
C CYS A 234 6.58 9.54 -10.74
N LYS A 235 5.42 10.16 -10.56
CA LYS A 235 4.82 10.34 -9.24
C LYS A 235 3.31 10.58 -9.33
N VAL A 236 2.59 10.08 -8.34
CA VAL A 236 1.16 10.29 -8.18
C VAL A 236 0.89 10.90 -6.80
N ALA A 237 0.17 12.01 -6.78
CA ALA A 237 -0.38 12.61 -5.58
C ALA A 237 -1.91 12.54 -5.68
N ARG A 238 -2.58 12.02 -4.64
CA ARG A 238 -3.99 11.67 -4.72
C ARG A 238 -4.73 11.99 -3.43
N ILE A 239 -5.92 12.56 -3.56
CA ILE A 239 -6.94 12.63 -2.52
C ILE A 239 -8.11 11.82 -3.06
N PRO A 240 -8.28 10.55 -2.61
CA PRO A 240 -9.23 9.61 -3.20
C PRO A 240 -10.66 10.16 -3.26
N GLY A 241 -11.29 10.05 -4.43
CA GLY A 241 -12.65 10.52 -4.68
C GLY A 241 -12.80 12.03 -4.91
N GLU A 242 -11.72 12.81 -4.80
CA GLU A 242 -11.76 14.26 -5.04
C GLU A 242 -10.90 14.65 -6.24
N ARG A 243 -9.59 14.51 -6.11
CA ARG A 243 -8.65 14.93 -7.15
C ARG A 243 -7.31 14.20 -7.03
N ALA A 244 -6.64 14.01 -8.16
CA ALA A 244 -5.28 13.52 -8.24
C ALA A 244 -4.43 14.37 -9.19
N LYS A 245 -3.12 14.40 -8.95
CA LYS A 245 -2.12 14.94 -9.86
C LYS A 245 -1.11 13.85 -10.18
N VAL A 246 -0.83 13.68 -11.48
CA VAL A 246 0.05 12.64 -11.99
C VAL A 246 1.17 13.29 -12.78
N ALA A 247 2.40 13.08 -12.33
CA ALA A 247 3.59 13.59 -13.02
C ALA A 247 4.12 12.53 -13.98
N VAL A 248 4.22 12.89 -15.26
CA VAL A 248 4.65 12.01 -16.35
C VAL A 248 5.83 12.59 -17.10
N GLU A 249 6.68 11.73 -17.63
CA GLU A 249 7.87 12.09 -18.39
C GLU A 249 7.95 11.25 -19.66
N SER A 250 8.36 11.86 -20.77
CA SER A 250 8.66 11.14 -22.01
C SER A 250 10.18 11.01 -22.19
N TYR A 251 10.62 9.85 -22.67
CA TYR A 251 11.99 9.61 -23.12
C TYR A 251 12.24 10.06 -24.58
N ASP A 252 11.16 10.34 -25.33
CA ASP A 252 11.21 10.91 -26.68
C ASP A 252 10.73 12.38 -26.63
N GLU A 253 11.61 13.32 -26.93
CA GLU A 253 11.33 14.77 -26.91
C GLU A 253 10.22 15.18 -27.94
N ARG A 254 9.94 14.33 -28.91
CA ARG A 254 8.89 14.60 -29.94
C ARG A 254 7.49 14.24 -29.44
N ILE A 255 7.39 13.56 -28.29
CA ILE A 255 6.10 13.11 -27.75
C ILE A 255 5.76 13.94 -26.53
N ASP A 256 4.62 14.62 -26.57
CA ASP A 256 4.04 15.30 -25.42
C ASP A 256 3.46 14.26 -24.44
N PRO A 257 4.08 14.05 -23.27
CA PRO A 257 3.63 13.04 -22.32
C PRO A 257 2.26 13.38 -21.71
N VAL A 258 1.94 14.67 -21.55
CA VAL A 258 0.66 15.11 -20.98
C VAL A 258 -0.46 14.86 -21.96
N GLY A 259 -0.29 15.29 -23.21
CA GLY A 259 -1.28 15.07 -24.28
C GLY A 259 -1.55 13.59 -24.54
N ALA A 260 -0.50 12.75 -24.53
CA ALA A 260 -0.62 11.31 -24.71
C ALA A 260 -1.41 10.65 -23.56
N CYS A 261 -1.13 11.00 -22.30
CA CYS A 261 -1.86 10.44 -21.16
C CYS A 261 -3.31 10.92 -21.08
N VAL A 262 -3.58 12.17 -21.38
CA VAL A 262 -4.95 12.75 -21.36
C VAL A 262 -5.79 12.19 -22.52
N GLY A 263 -5.17 12.07 -23.69
CA GLY A 263 -5.85 11.66 -24.92
C GLY A 263 -6.71 12.77 -25.54
N VAL A 264 -7.22 12.51 -26.75
CA VAL A 264 -8.02 13.49 -27.47
C VAL A 264 -9.29 13.83 -26.69
N LYS A 265 -9.44 15.10 -26.30
CA LYS A 265 -10.56 15.61 -25.50
C LYS A 265 -10.73 14.86 -24.17
N GLY A 266 -9.64 14.36 -23.59
CA GLY A 266 -9.67 13.64 -22.32
C GLY A 266 -10.17 12.19 -22.42
N SER A 267 -10.22 11.60 -23.61
CA SER A 267 -10.83 10.27 -23.82
C SER A 267 -10.21 9.16 -22.96
N ARG A 268 -8.89 9.21 -22.74
CA ARG A 268 -8.18 8.19 -21.95
C ARG A 268 -8.44 8.35 -20.44
N VAL A 269 -8.34 9.58 -19.92
CA VAL A 269 -8.57 9.82 -18.48
C VAL A 269 -10.04 9.72 -18.09
N HIS A 270 -10.99 9.94 -18.99
CA HIS A 270 -12.43 9.88 -18.66
C HIS A 270 -12.90 8.49 -18.21
N GLY A 271 -12.32 7.42 -18.75
CA GLY A 271 -12.59 6.05 -18.30
C GLY A 271 -12.21 5.85 -16.85
N ILE A 272 -11.01 6.30 -16.50
CA ILE A 272 -10.45 6.23 -15.15
C ILE A 272 -11.25 7.10 -14.16
N VAL A 273 -11.56 8.35 -14.55
CA VAL A 273 -12.39 9.27 -13.75
C VAL A 273 -13.74 8.66 -13.41
N ARG A 274 -14.36 7.96 -14.36
CA ARG A 274 -15.65 7.29 -14.14
C ARG A 274 -15.53 6.13 -13.17
N GLU A 275 -14.48 5.32 -13.29
CA GLU A 275 -14.23 4.20 -12.38
C GLU A 275 -13.94 4.67 -10.95
N LEU A 276 -13.33 5.84 -10.80
CA LEU A 276 -13.01 6.48 -9.51
C LEU A 276 -14.11 7.44 -9.00
N HIS A 277 -15.35 7.26 -9.48
CA HIS A 277 -16.53 8.02 -9.04
C HIS A 277 -16.40 9.55 -9.18
N GLY A 278 -15.73 10.01 -10.24
CA GLY A 278 -15.61 11.42 -10.54
C GLY A 278 -14.36 12.10 -9.96
N GLU A 279 -13.38 11.32 -9.49
CA GLU A 279 -12.08 11.85 -9.09
C GLU A 279 -11.39 12.55 -10.27
N ASN A 280 -11.18 13.87 -10.16
CA ASN A 280 -10.52 14.64 -11.22
C ASN A 280 -9.04 14.32 -11.30
N ILE A 281 -8.51 14.10 -12.50
CA ILE A 281 -7.12 13.74 -12.73
C ILE A 281 -6.42 14.84 -13.53
N ASP A 282 -5.45 15.50 -12.93
CA ASP A 282 -4.56 16.46 -13.56
C ASP A 282 -3.24 15.78 -13.93
N VAL A 283 -2.89 15.78 -15.19
CA VAL A 283 -1.60 15.27 -15.67
C VAL A 283 -0.65 16.43 -15.85
N VAL A 284 0.54 16.33 -15.29
CA VAL A 284 1.59 17.37 -15.37
C VAL A 284 2.88 16.76 -15.87
N GLN A 285 3.68 17.53 -16.61
CA GLN A 285 4.97 17.07 -17.08
C GLN A 285 5.98 17.09 -15.92
N TRP A 286 6.63 15.96 -15.69
CA TRP A 286 7.67 15.80 -14.68
C TRP A 286 8.91 16.66 -15.03
N THR A 287 9.61 17.13 -14.02
CA THR A 287 10.93 17.74 -14.12
C THR A 287 11.70 17.53 -12.83
N ALA A 288 13.02 17.40 -12.95
CA ALA A 288 13.91 17.32 -11.80
C ALA A 288 14.14 18.69 -11.12
N ASN A 289 13.83 19.81 -11.80
CA ASN A 289 13.91 21.15 -11.24
C ASN A 289 12.72 21.38 -10.27
N PRO A 290 12.95 21.57 -8.96
CA PRO A 290 11.86 21.69 -7.99
C PRO A 290 10.99 22.93 -8.20
N GLN A 291 11.57 24.07 -8.57
CA GLN A 291 10.83 25.31 -8.84
C GLN A 291 9.85 25.11 -9.99
N LEU A 292 10.33 24.56 -11.10
CA LEU A 292 9.52 24.29 -12.27
C LEU A 292 8.45 23.20 -11.97
N MET A 293 8.79 22.21 -11.14
CA MET A 293 7.84 21.17 -10.72
C MET A 293 6.69 21.77 -9.88
N ILE A 294 7.01 22.67 -8.94
CA ILE A 294 6.01 23.38 -8.12
C ILE A 294 5.13 24.25 -9.01
N THR A 295 5.72 25.00 -9.94
CA THR A 295 4.99 25.84 -10.89
C THR A 295 3.99 25.00 -11.70
N ARG A 296 4.43 23.87 -12.27
CA ARG A 296 3.55 22.95 -13.03
C ARG A 296 2.49 22.31 -12.14
N ALA A 297 2.84 21.95 -10.90
CA ALA A 297 1.92 21.31 -9.98
C ALA A 297 0.83 22.22 -9.46
N LEU A 298 1.06 23.55 -9.38
CA LEU A 298 0.07 24.52 -8.95
C LEU A 298 -0.87 24.98 -10.08
N ALA A 299 -0.62 24.55 -11.33
CA ALA A 299 -1.56 24.85 -12.41
C ALA A 299 -3.02 24.56 -11.98
N PRO A 300 -4.00 25.41 -12.39
CA PRO A 300 -3.93 26.43 -13.44
C PRO A 300 -3.44 27.82 -12.99
N ALA A 301 -3.01 28.00 -11.72
CA ALA A 301 -2.50 29.29 -11.25
C ALA A 301 -1.21 29.67 -11.97
N THR A 302 -1.08 30.97 -12.30
CA THR A 302 0.14 31.57 -12.82
C THR A 302 0.99 32.01 -11.65
N ILE A 303 2.28 31.66 -11.70
CA ILE A 303 3.22 31.92 -10.61
C ILE A 303 4.30 32.87 -11.08
N ASN A 304 4.56 33.92 -10.32
CA ASN A 304 5.54 34.93 -10.63
C ASN A 304 6.94 34.47 -10.17
N GLN A 305 7.06 34.01 -8.92
CA GLN A 305 8.33 33.56 -8.35
C GLN A 305 8.14 32.39 -7.38
N VAL A 306 9.17 31.53 -7.31
CA VAL A 306 9.26 30.42 -6.34
C VAL A 306 10.60 30.52 -5.63
N ASN A 307 10.58 30.74 -4.34
CA ASN A 307 11.75 30.73 -3.45
C ASN A 307 11.82 29.40 -2.72
N LEU A 308 12.92 28.68 -2.83
CA LEU A 308 13.10 27.36 -2.21
C LEU A 308 14.00 27.43 -0.99
N ASN A 309 13.58 26.81 0.09
CA ASN A 309 14.43 26.41 1.20
C ASN A 309 14.61 24.88 1.12
N GLU A 310 15.75 24.44 0.59
CA GLU A 310 16.03 23.01 0.38
C GLU A 310 16.27 22.26 1.69
N GLU A 311 16.78 22.92 2.73
CA GLU A 311 17.05 22.31 4.03
C GLU A 311 15.75 21.93 4.75
N GLU A 312 14.77 22.82 4.74
CA GLU A 312 13.49 22.61 5.37
C GLU A 312 12.42 21.96 4.45
N LYS A 313 12.74 21.78 3.17
CA LYS A 313 11.79 21.36 2.14
C LYS A 313 10.56 22.26 2.09
N LYS A 314 10.77 23.57 2.15
CA LYS A 314 9.72 24.59 2.03
C LYS A 314 9.87 25.36 0.73
N ALA A 315 8.76 25.81 0.19
CA ALA A 315 8.67 26.65 -0.99
C ALA A 315 7.73 27.82 -0.72
N GLU A 316 8.22 29.03 -0.87
CA GLU A 316 7.43 30.25 -0.85
C GLU A 316 7.11 30.64 -2.29
N VAL A 317 5.84 30.74 -2.60
CA VAL A 317 5.32 31.01 -3.94
C VAL A 317 4.67 32.38 -3.96
N LEU A 318 5.23 33.29 -4.76
CA LEU A 318 4.71 34.63 -4.98
C LEU A 318 3.85 34.65 -6.23
N LEU A 319 2.66 35.23 -6.11
CA LEU A 319 1.70 35.31 -7.20
C LEU A 319 0.70 36.46 -7.00
N ASP A 320 0.02 36.84 -8.08
CA ASP A 320 -0.98 37.91 -8.08
C ASP A 320 -2.19 37.53 -7.20
N SER A 321 -2.86 38.53 -6.69
CA SER A 321 -4.00 38.36 -5.76
C SER A 321 -5.14 37.48 -6.31
N ASP A 322 -5.41 37.59 -7.63
CA ASP A 322 -6.44 36.82 -8.33
C ASP A 322 -6.05 35.34 -8.53
N GLN A 323 -4.73 35.03 -8.52
CA GLN A 323 -4.19 33.68 -8.70
C GLN A 323 -4.15 32.87 -7.39
N ILE A 324 -4.17 33.52 -6.21
CA ILE A 324 -4.08 32.87 -4.89
C ILE A 324 -5.19 31.80 -4.74
N SER A 325 -6.41 32.15 -5.07
CA SER A 325 -7.54 31.23 -4.95
C SER A 325 -7.42 30.01 -5.85
N LEU A 326 -6.82 30.18 -7.04
CA LEU A 326 -6.54 29.09 -7.97
C LEU A 326 -5.40 28.18 -7.49
N ALA A 327 -4.33 28.77 -6.96
CA ALA A 327 -3.20 28.02 -6.40
C ALA A 327 -3.62 27.16 -5.20
N ILE A 328 -4.40 27.72 -4.27
CA ILE A 328 -4.92 26.99 -3.11
C ILE A 328 -5.94 25.95 -3.55
N GLY A 329 -6.88 26.33 -4.44
CA GLY A 329 -7.98 25.50 -4.87
C GLY A 329 -9.07 25.35 -3.80
N LYS A 330 -10.21 24.77 -4.21
CA LYS A 330 -11.33 24.51 -3.30
C LYS A 330 -10.89 23.62 -2.14
N GLY A 331 -11.08 24.10 -0.90
CA GLY A 331 -10.69 23.34 0.30
C GLY A 331 -9.19 23.08 0.46
N GLY A 332 -8.32 23.82 -0.26
CA GLY A 332 -6.86 23.62 -0.21
C GLY A 332 -6.36 22.37 -0.98
N VAL A 333 -7.20 21.75 -1.77
CA VAL A 333 -6.89 20.49 -2.46
C VAL A 333 -5.74 20.68 -3.46
N ASN A 334 -5.71 21.79 -4.23
CA ASN A 334 -4.69 22.00 -5.25
C ASN A 334 -3.29 22.16 -4.64
N ILE A 335 -3.15 23.02 -3.63
CA ILE A 335 -1.86 23.23 -2.94
C ILE A 335 -1.39 21.98 -2.21
N LYS A 336 -2.31 21.22 -1.59
CA LYS A 336 -1.99 19.97 -0.90
C LYS A 336 -1.45 18.91 -1.87
N LEU A 337 -2.09 18.75 -3.02
CA LEU A 337 -1.62 17.83 -4.05
C LEU A 337 -0.29 18.28 -4.68
N ALA A 338 -0.10 19.58 -4.88
CA ALA A 338 1.16 20.14 -5.36
C ALA A 338 2.29 19.88 -4.36
N SER A 339 2.04 20.06 -3.07
CA SER A 339 2.99 19.75 -1.99
C SER A 339 3.34 18.26 -1.97
N MET A 340 2.35 17.37 -2.07
CA MET A 340 2.58 15.92 -2.14
C MET A 340 3.38 15.53 -3.38
N LEU A 341 3.10 16.14 -4.51
CA LEU A 341 3.74 15.83 -5.79
C LEU A 341 5.19 16.33 -5.83
N SER A 342 5.46 17.57 -5.40
CA SER A 342 6.79 18.17 -5.39
C SER A 342 7.67 17.65 -4.24
N GLY A 343 7.05 17.29 -3.10
CA GLY A 343 7.75 16.95 -1.87
C GLY A 343 8.21 18.15 -1.05
N TYR A 344 7.66 19.34 -1.34
CA TYR A 344 7.89 20.57 -0.60
C TYR A 344 6.60 21.01 0.09
N THR A 345 6.70 21.58 1.27
CA THR A 345 5.61 22.34 1.88
C THR A 345 5.51 23.67 1.16
N ILE A 346 4.36 23.98 0.57
CA ILE A 346 4.16 25.16 -0.26
C ILE A 346 3.36 26.18 0.53
N ASP A 347 3.94 27.36 0.72
CA ASP A 347 3.31 28.54 1.28
C ASP A 347 3.10 29.59 0.17
N VAL A 348 1.90 30.16 0.09
CA VAL A 348 1.49 31.07 -0.98
C VAL A 348 1.40 32.47 -0.42
N PHE A 349 2.09 33.39 -1.05
CA PHE A 349 2.11 34.81 -0.67
C PHE A 349 1.65 35.68 -1.84
N ARG A 350 1.06 36.78 -1.49
CA ARG A 350 0.74 37.84 -2.46
C ARG A 350 2.02 38.56 -2.83
N GLU A 351 2.27 38.70 -4.12
CA GLU A 351 3.24 39.68 -4.59
C GLU A 351 2.65 41.07 -4.30
N ILE A 352 3.30 41.79 -3.42
CA ILE A 352 3.00 43.20 -3.22
C ILE A 352 3.79 43.87 -4.34
N ASP A 353 3.09 44.38 -5.35
CA ASP A 353 3.67 45.33 -6.26
C ASP A 353 4.15 46.54 -5.43
N GLU A 354 5.39 46.50 -4.99
CA GLU A 354 6.09 47.73 -4.73
C GLU A 354 6.33 48.36 -6.11
N GLU A 355 5.30 48.97 -6.70
CA GLU A 355 5.53 50.05 -7.62
C GLU A 355 6.25 51.15 -6.80
N VAL A 356 7.55 50.99 -6.62
CA VAL A 356 8.42 52.12 -6.30
C VAL A 356 8.42 52.89 -7.60
N ASP A 357 7.50 53.86 -7.67
CA ASP A 357 7.54 54.90 -8.68
C ASP A 357 8.94 55.50 -8.55
N GLU A 358 9.80 55.36 -9.57
CA GLU A 358 11.19 55.82 -9.58
C GLU A 358 11.29 57.35 -9.25
N GLU A 359 10.14 58.02 -9.21
CA GLU A 359 9.97 59.43 -8.82
C GLU A 359 9.50 59.63 -7.38
N ASP A 360 9.30 58.55 -6.57
CA ASP A 360 8.85 58.71 -5.18
C ASP A 360 10.05 58.75 -4.22
N ILE A 361 10.05 59.71 -3.33
CA ILE A 361 11.19 60.01 -2.46
C ILE A 361 10.91 59.37 -1.07
N GLY A 362 11.89 58.59 -0.59
CA GLY A 362 11.82 57.98 0.73
C GLY A 362 11.82 59.00 1.85
N LEU A 363 11.01 58.82 2.92
CA LEU A 363 10.95 59.71 4.06
C LEU A 363 12.30 59.96 4.75
N ASP A 364 13.26 59.03 4.58
CA ASP A 364 14.60 59.14 5.14
C ASP A 364 15.42 60.30 4.55
N GLU A 365 15.08 60.75 3.35
CA GLU A 365 15.76 61.86 2.67
C GLU A 365 15.36 63.22 3.25
N PHE A 366 14.22 63.27 3.97
CA PHE A 366 13.71 64.47 4.63
C PHE A 366 14.13 64.62 6.10
N LYS A 367 15.13 63.85 6.58
CA LYS A 367 15.57 63.89 7.99
C LYS A 367 16.18 65.24 8.41
N ASP A 368 16.62 66.03 7.46
CA ASP A 368 17.13 67.37 7.73
C ASP A 368 16.01 68.43 7.83
N GLU A 369 14.78 68.13 7.37
CA GLU A 369 13.65 69.03 7.31
C GLU A 369 12.48 68.60 8.18
N ILE A 370 12.38 67.30 8.47
CA ILE A 370 11.35 66.68 9.32
C ILE A 370 12.02 65.96 10.49
N ASP A 371 11.52 66.18 11.68
CA ASP A 371 12.04 65.55 12.89
C ASP A 371 12.01 63.99 12.76
N GLY A 372 13.14 63.35 13.10
CA GLY A 372 13.30 61.90 12.93
C GLY A 372 12.22 61.07 13.66
N TRP A 373 11.71 61.54 14.81
CA TRP A 373 10.66 60.82 15.52
C TRP A 373 9.32 60.85 14.76
N VAL A 374 9.03 61.92 14.00
CA VAL A 374 7.85 62.03 13.14
C VAL A 374 7.94 61.05 11.98
N ILE A 375 9.11 60.93 11.37
CA ILE A 375 9.39 59.93 10.30
C ILE A 375 9.21 58.53 10.83
N ASP A 376 9.70 58.26 12.04
CA ASP A 376 9.53 56.93 12.67
C ASP A 376 8.08 56.60 12.96
N GLU A 377 7.25 57.57 13.33
CA GLU A 377 5.83 57.41 13.58
C GLU A 377 5.03 57.12 12.29
N LEU A 378 5.38 57.86 11.21
CA LEU A 378 4.81 57.62 9.87
C LEU A 378 5.17 56.22 9.34
N LYS A 379 6.42 55.80 9.55
CA LYS A 379 6.87 54.45 9.15
C LYS A 379 6.17 53.32 9.93
N LYS A 380 5.85 53.51 11.20
CA LYS A 380 5.07 52.53 11.97
C LYS A 380 3.66 52.33 11.40
N LEU A 381 3.10 53.37 10.74
CA LEU A 381 1.84 53.27 10.02
C LEU A 381 1.96 52.65 8.62
N GLY A 382 3.17 52.27 8.22
CA GLY A 382 3.44 51.70 6.89
C GLY A 382 3.65 52.74 5.79
N LEU A 383 3.77 54.02 6.15
CA LEU A 383 4.06 55.11 5.20
C LEU A 383 5.56 55.32 5.14
N THR A 384 6.20 54.89 4.06
CA THR A 384 7.66 54.91 3.90
C THR A 384 8.14 55.96 2.89
N THR A 385 7.21 56.49 2.09
CA THR A 385 7.54 57.44 1.01
C THR A 385 6.70 58.70 1.09
N ALA A 386 7.19 59.80 0.51
CA ALA A 386 6.53 61.12 0.50
C ALA A 386 5.14 61.05 -0.15
N ARG A 387 5.00 60.36 -1.29
CA ARG A 387 3.68 60.25 -1.96
C ARG A 387 2.67 59.44 -1.15
N GLN A 388 3.08 58.41 -0.41
CA GLN A 388 2.20 57.66 0.47
C GLN A 388 1.62 58.55 1.58
N VAL A 389 2.44 59.44 2.14
CA VAL A 389 1.98 60.39 3.15
C VAL A 389 1.04 61.41 2.52
N LEU A 390 1.37 61.98 1.37
CA LEU A 390 0.57 62.96 0.66
C LEU A 390 -0.77 62.38 0.13
N GLY A 391 -0.79 61.06 -0.18
CA GLY A 391 -1.97 60.31 -0.61
C GLY A 391 -2.90 59.97 0.54
N THR A 392 -2.47 60.08 1.81
CA THR A 392 -3.29 59.79 2.98
C THR A 392 -3.99 61.09 3.45
N SER A 393 -5.27 60.99 3.75
CA SER A 393 -6.02 62.20 4.17
C SER A 393 -5.49 62.72 5.50
N ARG A 394 -5.52 64.07 5.68
CA ARG A 394 -5.11 64.73 6.92
C ARG A 394 -5.84 64.19 8.15
N GLU A 395 -7.12 63.88 8.00
CA GLU A 395 -7.96 63.31 9.06
C GLU A 395 -7.54 61.88 9.45
N GLU A 396 -7.09 61.10 8.49
CA GLU A 396 -6.53 59.73 8.70
C GLU A 396 -5.18 59.78 9.40
N LEU A 397 -4.31 60.70 8.99
CA LEU A 397 -3.00 60.87 9.64
C LEU A 397 -3.20 61.33 11.11
N ALA A 398 -4.10 62.27 11.39
CA ALA A 398 -4.42 62.75 12.74
C ALA A 398 -5.03 61.65 13.62
N GLN A 399 -5.77 60.69 13.05
CA GLN A 399 -6.38 59.61 13.83
C GLN A 399 -5.43 58.44 14.07
N LYS A 400 -4.50 58.16 13.17
CA LYS A 400 -3.65 56.97 13.20
C LYS A 400 -2.23 57.26 13.69
N ALA A 401 -1.69 58.43 13.40
CA ALA A 401 -0.42 58.88 13.92
C ALA A 401 -0.64 59.67 15.25
N ASP A 402 0.19 59.41 16.23
CA ASP A 402 0.19 60.14 17.49
C ASP A 402 0.93 61.47 17.30
N LEU A 403 0.43 62.28 16.31
CA LEU A 403 1.01 63.56 15.88
C LEU A 403 -0.02 64.68 16.07
N GLU A 404 0.48 65.84 16.50
CA GLU A 404 -0.33 67.09 16.59
C GLU A 404 -0.68 67.60 15.18
N GLU A 405 -1.85 68.20 15.00
CA GLU A 405 -2.32 68.71 13.70
C GLU A 405 -1.34 69.68 13.06
N GLU A 406 -0.68 70.52 13.86
CA GLU A 406 0.34 71.46 13.38
C GLU A 406 1.55 70.78 12.79
N THR A 407 1.99 69.62 13.37
CA THR A 407 3.09 68.80 12.88
C THR A 407 2.72 68.10 11.56
N ILE A 408 1.50 67.63 11.42
CA ILE A 408 0.97 67.02 10.19
C ILE A 408 0.95 68.05 9.05
N ASP A 409 0.49 69.29 9.32
CA ASP A 409 0.47 70.36 8.35
C ASP A 409 1.87 70.76 7.90
N GLU A 410 2.83 70.71 8.79
CA GLU A 410 4.26 70.96 8.46
C GLU A 410 4.85 69.86 7.59
N VAL A 411 4.59 68.57 7.92
CA VAL A 411 5.03 67.43 7.13
C VAL A 411 4.47 67.49 5.71
N ILE A 412 3.14 67.72 5.58
CA ILE A 412 2.47 67.85 4.28
C ILE A 412 3.10 69.00 3.46
N ARG A 413 3.37 70.11 4.08
CA ARG A 413 3.97 71.29 3.43
C ARG A 413 5.39 70.98 2.93
N VAL A 414 6.24 70.33 3.74
CA VAL A 414 7.60 69.98 3.39
C VAL A 414 7.62 68.98 2.24
N LEU A 415 6.83 67.91 2.35
CA LEU A 415 6.75 66.86 1.33
C LEU A 415 6.16 67.39 0.00
N SER A 416 5.14 68.26 0.02
CA SER A 416 4.52 68.85 -1.16
C SER A 416 5.50 69.79 -1.91
N ALA A 417 6.35 70.53 -1.18
CA ALA A 417 7.32 71.45 -1.80
C ALA A 417 8.36 70.79 -2.69
N GLU A 418 8.60 69.48 -2.51
CA GLU A 418 9.57 68.73 -3.35
C GLU A 418 8.92 68.31 -4.68
N PHE A 419 7.60 68.08 -4.72
CA PHE A 419 6.89 67.72 -5.94
C PHE A 419 6.34 68.91 -6.73
N GLU A 420 6.47 70.16 -6.22
CA GLU A 420 6.10 71.39 -6.94
C GLU A 420 7.27 72.01 -7.71
N LYS A 421 8.50 71.42 -7.64
CA LYS A 421 9.66 71.83 -8.41
C LYS A 421 9.69 71.12 -9.77
#